data_b6059f40be4f767122aa5cdc64657a35
#
_entry.id   b6059f40be4f767122aa5cdc64657a35
#
_cell.length_a   1.000
_cell.length_b   1.000
_cell.length_c   1.000
_cell.angle_alpha   90.00
_cell.angle_beta   90.00
_cell.angle_gamma   90.00
#
_symmetry.space_group_name_H-M   'P 1'
#
loop_
_entity.id
_entity.type
_entity.pdbx_description
1 polymer ?
#
loop_
_entity_poly.entity_id
_entity_poly.type
_entity_poly.pdbx_seq_one_letter_code
_entity_poly.pdbx_strand_id
1 'polypeptide(L)'
;GVVCSADVAEIENVTTIESVDVSCHHSRDTWVEVGYGQPVDDPEIPGKLEKFTRVFADSVLMMADAFDLELDEVRFEYELGACTRDVDLGWYTLPKGSLGGNYIKYRGMVDGVARVETHLEWQMTPHTDPSWNIKGCYITRITGDPCIYNKHMVFPKAGVDLSDPAAFASIGMTVTGMPALYAIPSVVAAAPGIITSNDLPLRGFAGRFKR
;
A
#
# COMPACT_ATOMS: atom_id res chain seq x y z
N GLY A 1 -11.26 -2.06 2.50
CA GLY A 1 -11.90 -3.34 2.18
C GLY A 1 -13.12 -3.54 3.06
N VAL A 2 -12.92 -3.84 4.35
CA VAL A 2 -14.00 -4.22 5.31
C VAL A 2 -15.14 -3.19 5.39
N VAL A 3 -14.85 -1.89 5.43
CA VAL A 3 -15.91 -0.86 5.51
C VAL A 3 -16.80 -0.87 4.27
N CYS A 4 -16.21 -1.01 3.08
CA CYS A 4 -16.99 -1.03 1.83
C CYS A 4 -17.78 -2.33 1.64
N SER A 5 -17.43 -3.41 2.33
CA SER A 5 -18.12 -4.70 2.19
C SER A 5 -19.53 -4.70 2.77
N ALA A 6 -19.86 -3.73 3.64
CA ALA A 6 -21.20 -3.60 4.20
C ALA A 6 -22.29 -3.32 3.14
N ASP A 7 -21.91 -2.87 1.94
CA ASP A 7 -22.82 -2.57 0.84
C ASP A 7 -22.96 -3.74 -0.17
N VAL A 8 -22.35 -4.93 0.13
CA VAL A 8 -22.28 -6.07 -0.79
C VAL A 8 -22.97 -7.28 -0.16
N ALA A 9 -23.87 -7.93 -0.90
CA ALA A 9 -24.59 -9.11 -0.43
C ALA A 9 -23.75 -10.40 -0.54
N GLU A 10 -22.95 -10.52 -1.61
CA GLU A 10 -22.06 -11.65 -1.86
C GLU A 10 -20.68 -11.15 -2.28
N ILE A 11 -19.61 -11.64 -1.66
CA ILE A 11 -18.23 -11.24 -1.94
C ILE A 11 -17.49 -12.43 -2.57
N GLU A 12 -16.91 -12.20 -3.75
CA GLU A 12 -16.04 -13.16 -4.43
C GLU A 12 -14.56 -12.85 -4.18
N ASN A 13 -14.20 -11.56 -4.23
CA ASN A 13 -12.83 -11.08 -4.02
C ASN A 13 -12.83 -9.65 -3.46
N VAL A 14 -11.87 -9.37 -2.58
CA VAL A 14 -11.55 -8.02 -2.09
C VAL A 14 -10.11 -7.72 -2.43
N THR A 15 -9.86 -6.71 -3.27
CA THR A 15 -8.52 -6.22 -3.62
C THR A 15 -8.32 -4.81 -3.10
N THR A 16 -7.23 -4.58 -2.38
CA THR A 16 -6.73 -3.24 -2.03
C THR A 16 -5.47 -2.95 -2.83
N ILE A 17 -5.35 -1.73 -3.40
CA ILE A 17 -4.21 -1.33 -4.22
C ILE A 17 -3.69 -0.01 -3.70
N GLU A 18 -2.40 0.05 -3.41
CA GLU A 18 -1.65 1.29 -3.21
C GLU A 18 -0.90 1.62 -4.49
N SER A 19 -1.30 2.69 -5.18
CA SER A 19 -0.70 3.13 -6.46
C SER A 19 -0.06 4.50 -6.26
N VAL A 20 1.25 4.54 -5.98
CA VAL A 20 1.94 5.74 -5.54
C VAL A 20 3.30 5.96 -6.22
N ASP A 21 3.62 7.25 -6.42
CA ASP A 21 4.97 7.70 -6.72
C ASP A 21 5.75 7.81 -5.40
N VAL A 22 6.78 6.97 -5.27
CA VAL A 22 7.60 6.91 -4.05
C VAL A 22 8.85 7.78 -4.13
N SER A 23 9.08 8.50 -5.23
CA SER A 23 10.24 9.38 -5.42
C SER A 23 10.32 10.54 -4.44
N CYS A 24 9.17 10.92 -3.85
CA CYS A 24 9.10 11.98 -2.84
C CYS A 24 9.65 11.57 -1.46
N HIS A 25 9.91 10.29 -1.24
CA HIS A 25 10.47 9.79 0.02
C HIS A 25 12.00 9.74 -0.06
N HIS A 26 12.66 10.81 0.37
CA HIS A 26 14.10 11.02 0.26
C HIS A 26 14.91 10.19 1.27
N SER A 27 14.79 8.87 1.22
CA SER A 27 15.53 7.92 2.08
C SER A 27 16.34 6.95 1.23
N ARG A 28 17.50 7.43 0.74
CA ARG A 28 18.37 6.66 -0.15
C ARG A 28 18.67 5.25 0.40
N ASP A 29 19.06 5.15 1.66
CA ASP A 29 19.48 3.88 2.25
C ASP A 29 18.33 2.87 2.30
N THR A 30 17.11 3.32 2.63
CA THR A 30 15.90 2.49 2.59
C THR A 30 15.65 1.94 1.18
N TRP A 31 15.69 2.79 0.17
CA TRP A 31 15.37 2.38 -1.20
C TRP A 31 16.45 1.50 -1.82
N VAL A 32 17.72 1.73 -1.47
CA VAL A 32 18.82 0.84 -1.87
C VAL A 32 18.68 -0.54 -1.21
N GLU A 33 18.26 -0.61 0.06
CA GLU A 33 17.98 -1.88 0.75
C GLU A 33 16.84 -2.65 0.07
N VAL A 34 15.82 -1.94 -0.44
CA VAL A 34 14.71 -2.54 -1.21
C VAL A 34 15.17 -3.01 -2.60
N GLY A 35 16.22 -2.43 -3.16
CA GLY A 35 16.77 -2.77 -4.48
C GLY A 35 16.65 -1.69 -5.55
N TYR A 36 16.00 -0.55 -5.24
CA TYR A 36 15.89 0.54 -6.23
C TYR A 36 17.27 1.09 -6.61
N GLY A 37 17.45 1.36 -7.93
CA GLY A 37 18.72 1.81 -8.48
C GLY A 37 19.77 0.70 -8.66
N GLN A 38 19.49 -0.54 -8.24
CA GLN A 38 20.31 -1.72 -8.51
C GLN A 38 19.89 -2.36 -9.84
N PRO A 39 20.76 -3.12 -10.54
CA PRO A 39 20.40 -3.80 -11.77
C PRO A 39 19.14 -4.65 -11.58
N VAL A 40 18.15 -4.49 -12.47
CA VAL A 40 16.85 -5.15 -12.34
C VAL A 40 16.93 -6.68 -12.41
N ASP A 41 17.97 -7.21 -13.01
CA ASP A 41 18.30 -8.63 -13.14
C ASP A 41 19.13 -9.19 -11.98
N ASP A 42 19.44 -8.38 -10.96
CA ASP A 42 20.07 -8.86 -9.72
C ASP A 42 19.14 -9.88 -9.03
N PRO A 43 19.59 -11.15 -8.87
CA PRO A 43 18.77 -12.23 -8.32
C PRO A 43 18.35 -12.00 -6.85
N GLU A 44 18.96 -11.04 -6.15
CA GLU A 44 18.59 -10.72 -4.77
C GLU A 44 17.40 -9.78 -4.67
N ILE A 45 17.04 -9.04 -5.73
CA ILE A 45 15.96 -8.05 -5.70
C ILE A 45 14.62 -8.64 -5.25
N PRO A 46 14.15 -9.79 -5.77
CA PRO A 46 12.88 -10.35 -5.32
C PRO A 46 12.83 -10.61 -3.82
N GLY A 47 13.92 -11.16 -3.26
CA GLY A 47 14.01 -11.42 -1.82
C GLY A 47 14.09 -10.14 -0.98
N LYS A 48 14.75 -9.10 -1.47
CA LYS A 48 14.79 -7.78 -0.81
C LYS A 48 13.40 -7.14 -0.79
N LEU A 49 12.67 -7.19 -1.91
CA LEU A 49 11.31 -6.69 -2.02
C LEU A 49 10.36 -7.43 -1.09
N GLU A 50 10.37 -8.76 -1.11
CA GLU A 50 9.52 -9.57 -0.25
C GLU A 50 9.79 -9.28 1.22
N LYS A 51 11.05 -9.26 1.64
CA LYS A 51 11.45 -8.95 3.02
C LYS A 51 10.92 -7.57 3.45
N PHE A 52 11.08 -6.55 2.62
CA PHE A 52 10.68 -5.19 2.92
C PHE A 52 9.16 -5.01 2.97
N THR A 53 8.44 -5.66 2.03
CA THR A 53 6.99 -5.50 1.88
C THR A 53 6.16 -6.55 2.63
N ARG A 54 6.80 -7.49 3.36
CA ARG A 54 6.12 -8.59 4.05
C ARG A 54 5.00 -8.15 5.00
N VAL A 55 5.09 -6.96 5.57
CA VAL A 55 4.03 -6.36 6.41
C VAL A 55 2.68 -6.28 5.68
N PHE A 56 2.67 -6.26 4.35
CA PHE A 56 1.43 -6.26 3.57
C PHE A 56 0.78 -7.65 3.46
N ALA A 57 1.54 -8.72 3.71
CA ALA A 57 0.95 -10.05 3.90
C ALA A 57 0.07 -10.09 5.16
N ASP A 58 0.48 -9.39 6.23
CA ASP A 58 -0.32 -9.27 7.45
C ASP A 58 -1.65 -8.54 7.17
N SER A 59 -1.66 -7.58 6.24
CA SER A 59 -2.90 -6.91 5.80
C SER A 59 -3.87 -7.87 5.11
N VAL A 60 -3.35 -8.84 4.35
CA VAL A 60 -4.17 -9.90 3.73
C VAL A 60 -4.76 -10.81 4.80
N LEU A 61 -3.94 -11.25 5.78
CA LEU A 61 -4.40 -12.07 6.90
C LEU A 61 -5.46 -11.35 7.74
N MET A 62 -5.27 -10.06 8.01
CA MET A 62 -6.26 -9.25 8.75
C MET A 62 -7.57 -9.09 7.98
N MET A 63 -7.52 -8.94 6.64
CA MET A 63 -8.75 -8.91 5.84
C MET A 63 -9.46 -10.26 5.86
N ALA A 64 -8.72 -11.36 5.74
CA ALA A 64 -9.28 -12.70 5.81
C ALA A 64 -9.98 -12.95 7.16
N ASP A 65 -9.31 -12.62 8.27
CA ASP A 65 -9.85 -12.72 9.62
C ASP A 65 -11.15 -11.88 9.78
N ALA A 66 -11.17 -10.64 9.25
CA ALA A 66 -12.35 -9.79 9.30
C ALA A 66 -13.56 -10.33 8.50
N PHE A 67 -13.34 -11.28 7.59
CA PHE A 67 -14.36 -11.94 6.78
C PHE A 67 -14.63 -13.40 7.20
N ASP A 68 -14.08 -13.86 8.34
CA ASP A 68 -14.12 -15.26 8.77
C ASP A 68 -13.64 -16.22 7.67
N LEU A 69 -12.62 -15.81 6.91
CA LEU A 69 -12.10 -16.54 5.76
C LEU A 69 -10.81 -17.28 6.12
N GLU A 70 -10.83 -18.60 6.07
CA GLU A 70 -9.64 -19.43 6.26
C GLU A 70 -8.85 -19.51 4.96
N LEU A 71 -7.58 -19.07 4.98
CA LEU A 71 -6.71 -19.07 3.81
C LEU A 71 -5.84 -20.33 3.78
N ASP A 72 -5.67 -20.92 2.60
CA ASP A 72 -4.71 -22.02 2.37
C ASP A 72 -3.27 -21.50 2.38
N GLU A 73 -3.04 -20.35 1.75
CA GLU A 73 -1.73 -19.67 1.66
C GLU A 73 -1.88 -18.17 1.39
N VAL A 74 -0.82 -17.41 1.68
CA VAL A 74 -0.62 -16.05 1.16
C VAL A 74 0.51 -16.10 0.14
N ARG A 75 0.18 -15.89 -1.14
CA ARG A 75 1.11 -15.96 -2.27
C ARG A 75 1.71 -14.59 -2.54
N PHE A 76 3.03 -14.54 -2.71
CA PHE A 76 3.77 -13.35 -3.14
C PHE A 76 4.04 -13.44 -4.65
N GLU A 77 3.65 -12.39 -5.40
CA GLU A 77 3.92 -12.24 -6.83
C GLU A 77 4.48 -10.83 -7.08
N TYR A 78 5.34 -10.69 -8.07
CA TYR A 78 5.95 -9.40 -8.40
C TYR A 78 6.23 -9.24 -9.89
N GLU A 79 6.25 -7.99 -10.32
CA GLU A 79 6.77 -7.53 -11.61
C GLU A 79 7.74 -6.38 -11.34
N LEU A 80 8.88 -6.35 -12.06
CA LEU A 80 9.93 -5.36 -11.90
C LEU A 80 9.99 -4.45 -13.13
N GLY A 81 10.08 -3.13 -12.93
CA GLY A 81 10.24 -2.14 -13.98
C GLY A 81 11.66 -1.63 -14.03
N ALA A 82 12.38 -1.94 -15.14
CA ALA A 82 13.72 -1.45 -15.40
C ALA A 82 13.69 -0.01 -15.91
N CYS A 83 14.56 0.86 -15.40
CA CYS A 83 14.73 2.21 -15.95
C CYS A 83 15.18 2.16 -17.40
N THR A 84 14.47 2.84 -18.29
CA THR A 84 14.77 2.89 -19.74
C THR A 84 15.88 3.90 -20.07
N ARG A 85 16.22 4.78 -19.13
CA ARG A 85 17.31 5.77 -19.18
C ARG A 85 17.81 6.08 -17.78
N ASP A 86 18.91 6.80 -17.68
CA ASP A 86 19.34 7.37 -16.40
C ASP A 86 18.33 8.43 -15.95
N VAL A 87 17.98 8.41 -14.65
CA VAL A 87 17.01 9.34 -14.04
C VAL A 87 17.64 9.95 -12.81
N ASP A 88 17.78 11.27 -12.81
CA ASP A 88 18.23 12.05 -11.66
C ASP A 88 17.00 12.57 -10.88
N LEU A 89 16.84 12.13 -9.63
CA LEU A 89 15.79 12.57 -8.72
C LEU A 89 16.25 13.74 -7.84
N GLY A 90 17.47 14.23 -8.07
CA GLY A 90 18.11 15.28 -7.28
C GLY A 90 18.73 14.78 -5.96
N TRP A 91 18.12 13.80 -5.31
CA TRP A 91 18.63 13.17 -4.08
C TRP A 91 19.15 11.76 -4.31
N TYR A 92 18.79 11.13 -5.43
CA TYR A 92 19.23 9.81 -5.84
C TYR A 92 19.20 9.67 -7.36
N THR A 93 20.15 8.97 -7.94
CA THR A 93 20.19 8.67 -9.38
C THR A 93 19.86 7.21 -9.60
N LEU A 94 18.92 6.94 -10.51
CA LEU A 94 18.56 5.61 -10.97
C LEU A 94 19.23 5.36 -12.33
N PRO A 95 20.23 4.49 -12.43
CA PRO A 95 20.87 4.16 -13.71
C PRO A 95 19.91 3.48 -14.68
N LYS A 96 20.14 3.62 -15.98
CA LYS A 96 19.46 2.80 -16.99
C LYS A 96 19.65 1.30 -16.69
N GLY A 97 18.58 0.51 -16.80
CA GLY A 97 18.56 -0.91 -16.51
C GLY A 97 18.43 -1.25 -15.03
N SER A 98 18.40 -0.26 -14.15
CA SER A 98 18.15 -0.48 -12.71
C SER A 98 16.66 -0.54 -12.38
N LEU A 99 16.32 -1.09 -11.22
CA LEU A 99 14.96 -1.08 -10.70
C LEU A 99 14.49 0.36 -10.46
N GLY A 100 13.42 0.77 -11.14
CA GLY A 100 12.78 2.09 -11.02
C GLY A 100 11.32 2.02 -10.59
N GLY A 101 10.72 0.83 -10.62
CA GLY A 101 9.35 0.59 -10.19
C GLY A 101 9.08 -0.90 -10.02
N ASN A 102 8.01 -1.21 -9.27
CA ASN A 102 7.56 -2.58 -9.07
C ASN A 102 6.03 -2.65 -8.96
N TYR A 103 5.48 -3.81 -9.29
CA TYR A 103 4.12 -4.19 -8.99
C TYR A 103 4.14 -5.49 -8.19
N ILE A 104 3.81 -5.39 -6.90
CA ILE A 104 3.80 -6.50 -5.96
C ILE A 104 2.35 -6.85 -5.64
N LYS A 105 2.08 -8.16 -5.48
CA LYS A 105 0.78 -8.70 -5.08
C LYS A 105 0.97 -9.69 -3.94
N TYR A 106 0.27 -9.46 -2.85
CA TYR A 106 0.03 -10.45 -1.81
C TYR A 106 -1.40 -10.97 -1.97
N ARG A 107 -1.55 -12.27 -2.21
CA ARG A 107 -2.83 -12.88 -2.56
C ARG A 107 -3.17 -13.97 -1.56
N GLY A 108 -4.24 -13.78 -0.79
CA GLY A 108 -4.81 -14.79 0.09
C GLY A 108 -5.66 -15.76 -0.70
N MET A 109 -5.23 -17.02 -0.73
CA MET A 109 -5.81 -18.07 -1.58
C MET A 109 -6.73 -18.97 -0.79
N VAL A 110 -7.86 -19.37 -1.42
CA VAL A 110 -8.77 -20.42 -0.95
C VAL A 110 -9.12 -21.29 -2.15
N ASP A 111 -8.87 -22.59 -2.08
CA ASP A 111 -9.09 -23.54 -3.15
C ASP A 111 -8.47 -23.11 -4.50
N GLY A 112 -7.26 -22.52 -4.44
CA GLY A 112 -6.54 -22.02 -5.61
C GLY A 112 -7.08 -20.70 -6.20
N VAL A 113 -8.08 -20.06 -5.57
CA VAL A 113 -8.68 -18.80 -5.99
C VAL A 113 -8.27 -17.68 -5.02
N ALA A 114 -7.82 -16.54 -5.56
CA ALA A 114 -7.54 -15.37 -4.74
C ALA A 114 -8.83 -14.75 -4.22
N ARG A 115 -8.97 -14.65 -2.90
CA ARG A 115 -10.15 -14.08 -2.23
C ARG A 115 -9.91 -12.73 -1.63
N VAL A 116 -8.73 -12.50 -1.07
CA VAL A 116 -8.32 -11.21 -0.51
C VAL A 116 -6.92 -10.87 -1.00
N GLU A 117 -6.72 -9.63 -1.45
CA GLU A 117 -5.46 -9.23 -2.09
C GLU A 117 -5.03 -7.84 -1.65
N THR A 118 -3.71 -7.66 -1.49
CA THR A 118 -3.09 -6.34 -1.34
C THR A 118 -2.04 -6.17 -2.43
N HIS A 119 -2.17 -5.12 -3.22
CA HIS A 119 -1.28 -4.80 -4.33
C HIS A 119 -0.54 -3.49 -4.08
N LEU A 120 0.73 -3.44 -4.47
CA LEU A 120 1.60 -2.28 -4.37
C LEU A 120 2.12 -1.94 -5.77
N GLU A 121 1.61 -0.87 -6.36
CA GLU A 121 2.14 -0.25 -7.58
C GLU A 121 3.04 0.91 -7.15
N TRP A 122 4.33 0.67 -6.96
CA TRP A 122 5.30 1.68 -6.53
C TRP A 122 6.26 2.02 -7.66
N GLN A 123 6.49 3.30 -7.89
CA GLN A 123 7.34 3.77 -8.96
C GLN A 123 8.06 5.07 -8.56
N MET A 124 9.37 5.15 -8.83
CA MET A 124 10.16 6.38 -8.63
C MET A 124 10.25 7.22 -9.90
N THR A 125 9.91 6.66 -11.05
CA THR A 125 9.98 7.34 -12.33
C THR A 125 9.03 6.70 -13.33
N PRO A 126 8.38 7.49 -14.21
CA PRO A 126 7.57 6.93 -15.31
C PRO A 126 8.42 6.31 -16.43
N HIS A 127 9.75 6.44 -16.34
CA HIS A 127 10.68 5.94 -17.37
C HIS A 127 11.15 4.51 -17.07
N THR A 128 10.19 3.59 -16.88
CA THR A 128 10.45 2.16 -16.65
C THR A 128 9.80 1.29 -17.73
N ASP A 129 10.27 0.07 -17.89
CA ASP A 129 9.67 -0.97 -18.71
C ASP A 129 9.62 -2.29 -17.91
N PRO A 130 8.42 -2.84 -17.64
CA PRO A 130 7.12 -2.21 -17.83
C PRO A 130 6.96 -0.92 -17.01
N SER A 131 6.03 -0.06 -17.45
CA SER A 131 5.65 1.15 -16.73
C SER A 131 4.17 1.06 -16.35
N TRP A 132 3.85 1.41 -15.11
CA TRP A 132 2.48 1.45 -14.60
C TRP A 132 1.98 2.89 -14.58
N ASN A 133 0.70 3.08 -14.87
CA ASN A 133 0.07 4.39 -14.75
C ASN A 133 -0.27 4.66 -13.28
N ILE A 134 0.71 5.16 -12.54
CA ILE A 134 0.58 5.50 -11.12
C ILE A 134 -0.54 6.52 -10.91
N LYS A 135 -1.46 6.22 -9.99
CA LYS A 135 -2.71 6.96 -9.81
C LYS A 135 -2.67 7.93 -8.63
N GLY A 136 -1.63 7.87 -7.80
CA GLY A 136 -1.51 8.70 -6.59
C GLY A 136 -2.68 8.49 -5.62
N CYS A 137 -3.09 7.24 -5.38
CA CYS A 137 -4.27 6.91 -4.60
C CYS A 137 -4.25 5.50 -4.04
N TYR A 138 -5.19 5.25 -3.14
CA TYR A 138 -5.55 3.92 -2.67
C TYR A 138 -6.86 3.48 -3.35
N ILE A 139 -6.92 2.24 -3.82
CA ILE A 139 -8.11 1.71 -4.48
C ILE A 139 -8.58 0.49 -3.70
N THR A 140 -9.88 0.39 -3.47
CA THR A 140 -10.53 -0.84 -3.01
C THR A 140 -11.47 -1.31 -4.10
N ARG A 141 -11.30 -2.56 -4.52
CA ARG A 141 -12.24 -3.26 -5.40
C ARG A 141 -12.87 -4.41 -4.63
N ILE A 142 -14.17 -4.55 -4.75
CA ILE A 142 -14.88 -5.73 -4.29
C ILE A 142 -15.60 -6.30 -5.50
N THR A 143 -15.25 -7.52 -5.85
CA THR A 143 -16.00 -8.31 -6.83
C THR A 143 -17.04 -9.11 -6.08
N GLY A 144 -18.27 -9.01 -6.52
CA GLY A 144 -19.42 -9.62 -5.84
C GLY A 144 -20.73 -9.04 -6.34
N ASP A 145 -21.77 -9.12 -5.53
CA ASP A 145 -23.08 -8.56 -5.84
C ASP A 145 -23.52 -7.55 -4.77
N PRO A 146 -23.55 -6.23 -5.09
CA PRO A 146 -22.95 -5.57 -6.27
C PRO A 146 -21.43 -5.50 -6.21
N CYS A 147 -20.77 -5.21 -7.35
CA CYS A 147 -19.35 -4.87 -7.36
C CYS A 147 -19.12 -3.44 -6.86
N ILE A 148 -18.02 -3.24 -6.12
CA ILE A 148 -17.62 -1.91 -5.63
C ILE A 148 -16.25 -1.52 -6.18
N TYR A 149 -16.13 -0.27 -6.58
CA TYR A 149 -14.87 0.39 -6.89
C TYR A 149 -14.77 1.70 -6.11
N ASN A 150 -13.91 1.73 -5.10
CA ASN A 150 -13.63 2.92 -4.31
C ASN A 150 -12.22 3.43 -4.61
N LYS A 151 -12.09 4.72 -4.92
CA LYS A 151 -10.81 5.41 -5.08
C LYS A 151 -10.66 6.46 -3.99
N HIS A 152 -9.69 6.26 -3.11
CA HIS A 152 -9.37 7.16 -2.02
C HIS A 152 -8.13 7.99 -2.39
N MET A 153 -8.30 9.29 -2.52
CA MET A 153 -7.23 10.26 -2.80
C MET A 153 -7.05 11.17 -1.59
N VAL A 154 -5.80 11.43 -1.24
CA VAL A 154 -5.45 12.33 -0.14
C VAL A 154 -4.67 13.52 -0.68
N PHE A 155 -5.06 14.72 -0.29
CA PHE A 155 -4.46 15.96 -0.76
C PHE A 155 -3.91 16.77 0.42
N PRO A 156 -2.89 17.62 0.19
CA PRO A 156 -2.45 18.61 1.16
C PRO A 156 -3.61 19.52 1.59
N LYS A 157 -3.42 20.20 2.71
CA LYS A 157 -4.35 21.25 3.16
C LYS A 157 -4.55 22.29 2.05
N ALA A 158 -5.76 22.81 1.92
CA ALA A 158 -6.08 23.88 0.98
C ALA A 158 -5.10 25.06 1.13
N GLY A 159 -4.61 25.59 0.00
CA GLY A 159 -3.63 26.67 -0.07
C GLY A 159 -2.15 26.25 -0.04
N VAL A 160 -1.86 24.96 0.06
CA VAL A 160 -0.51 24.43 -0.11
C VAL A 160 -0.21 24.27 -1.60
N ASP A 161 1.01 24.59 -2.00
CA ASP A 161 1.49 24.41 -3.37
C ASP A 161 1.56 22.89 -3.68
N LEU A 162 0.75 22.46 -4.63
CA LEU A 162 0.69 21.05 -5.06
C LEU A 162 1.88 20.64 -5.94
N SER A 163 2.71 21.60 -6.37
CA SER A 163 3.97 21.32 -7.08
C SER A 163 5.13 21.01 -6.16
N ASP A 164 4.98 21.25 -4.84
CA ASP A 164 6.00 20.96 -3.84
C ASP A 164 5.96 19.47 -3.42
N PRO A 165 6.97 18.66 -3.78
CA PRO A 165 7.03 17.25 -3.38
C PRO A 165 7.01 17.04 -1.86
N ALA A 166 7.54 17.98 -1.06
CA ALA A 166 7.56 17.91 0.40
C ALA A 166 6.15 17.94 0.99
N ALA A 167 5.20 18.60 0.34
CA ALA A 167 3.80 18.62 0.75
C ALA A 167 3.18 17.22 0.73
N PHE A 168 3.50 16.42 -0.30
CA PHE A 168 3.00 15.03 -0.44
C PHE A 168 3.73 14.06 0.50
N ALA A 169 5.04 14.22 0.72
CA ALA A 169 5.77 13.41 1.69
C ALA A 169 5.18 13.53 3.11
N SER A 170 4.79 14.74 3.52
CA SER A 170 4.15 14.99 4.82
C SER A 170 2.77 14.33 4.95
N ILE A 171 2.03 14.20 3.86
CA ILE A 171 0.72 13.51 3.83
C ILE A 171 0.91 12.04 4.14
N GLY A 172 1.86 11.36 3.49
CA GLY A 172 2.13 9.94 3.72
C GLY A 172 2.35 9.65 5.21
N MET A 173 3.19 10.44 5.87
CA MET A 173 3.45 10.33 7.31
C MET A 173 2.18 10.58 8.14
N THR A 174 1.36 11.56 7.78
CA THR A 174 0.12 11.88 8.50
C THR A 174 -0.90 10.75 8.36
N VAL A 175 -1.14 10.26 7.14
CA VAL A 175 -2.11 9.20 6.86
C VAL A 175 -1.72 7.89 7.57
N THR A 176 -0.43 7.59 7.64
CA THR A 176 0.09 6.41 8.34
C THR A 176 0.04 6.56 9.86
N GLY A 177 0.43 7.70 10.40
CA GLY A 177 0.54 7.89 11.84
C GLY A 177 -0.77 8.18 12.56
N MET A 178 -1.71 8.89 11.92
CA MET A 178 -2.95 9.30 12.58
C MET A 178 -3.85 8.14 13.03
N PRO A 179 -4.03 7.04 12.26
CA PRO A 179 -4.81 5.89 12.73
C PRO A 179 -4.25 5.30 14.03
N ALA A 180 -2.93 5.18 14.16
CA ALA A 180 -2.28 4.68 15.38
C ALA A 180 -2.53 5.61 16.58
N LEU A 181 -2.37 6.93 16.40
CA LEU A 181 -2.66 7.90 17.46
C LEU A 181 -4.12 7.83 17.90
N TYR A 182 -5.01 7.60 17.00
CA TYR A 182 -6.43 7.52 17.25
C TYR A 182 -6.84 6.20 17.91
N ALA A 183 -6.10 5.14 17.74
CA ALA A 183 -6.33 3.88 18.42
C ALA A 183 -6.01 3.94 19.92
N ILE A 184 -5.15 4.87 20.37
CA ILE A 184 -4.67 4.94 21.77
C ILE A 184 -5.79 4.83 22.82
N PRO A 185 -6.89 5.60 22.78
CA PRO A 185 -7.94 5.48 23.80
C PRO A 185 -8.61 4.11 23.84
N SER A 186 -8.78 3.47 22.67
CA SER A 186 -9.39 2.13 22.58
C SER A 186 -8.42 1.05 23.05
N VAL A 187 -7.14 1.18 22.72
CA VAL A 187 -6.08 0.28 23.21
C VAL A 187 -5.95 0.36 24.74
N VAL A 188 -5.97 1.57 25.30
CA VAL A 188 -5.89 1.76 26.77
C VAL A 188 -7.11 1.17 27.50
N ALA A 189 -8.28 1.18 26.85
CA ALA A 189 -9.52 0.64 27.41
C ALA A 189 -9.69 -0.87 27.19
N ALA A 190 -8.86 -1.50 26.36
CA ALA A 190 -8.94 -2.92 26.07
C ALA A 190 -8.43 -3.77 27.26
N ALA A 191 -8.87 -5.03 27.31
CA ALA A 191 -8.30 -6.02 28.21
C ALA A 191 -6.80 -6.25 27.91
N PRO A 192 -5.98 -6.65 28.90
CA PRO A 192 -4.58 -7.00 28.64
C PRO A 192 -4.46 -8.12 27.60
N GLY A 193 -3.59 -7.92 26.62
CA GLY A 193 -3.38 -8.87 25.52
C GLY A 193 -2.87 -8.20 24.26
N ILE A 194 -2.81 -8.98 23.17
CA ILE A 194 -2.54 -8.48 21.82
C ILE A 194 -3.88 -8.21 21.16
N ILE A 195 -4.06 -7.00 20.63
CA ILE A 195 -5.24 -6.60 19.89
C ILE A 195 -4.85 -6.17 18.49
N THR A 196 -5.70 -6.44 17.51
CA THR A 196 -5.54 -6.08 16.11
C THR A 196 -6.47 -4.93 15.73
N SER A 197 -6.35 -4.44 14.50
CA SER A 197 -7.29 -3.44 13.98
C SER A 197 -8.73 -3.98 13.89
N ASN A 198 -8.92 -5.30 13.80
CA ASN A 198 -10.25 -5.93 13.77
C ASN A 198 -10.95 -5.87 15.12
N ASP A 199 -10.17 -5.82 16.22
CA ASP A 199 -10.71 -5.71 17.58
C ASP A 199 -11.09 -4.26 17.94
N LEU A 200 -10.61 -3.28 17.16
CA LEU A 200 -10.81 -1.87 17.44
C LEU A 200 -12.12 -1.37 16.82
N PRO A 201 -12.89 -0.55 17.55
CA PRO A 201 -14.11 0.02 16.99
C PRO A 201 -13.77 1.00 15.85
N LEU A 202 -14.48 0.90 14.72
CA LEU A 202 -14.46 1.90 13.67
C LEU A 202 -15.07 3.19 14.21
N ARG A 203 -14.25 4.11 14.69
CA ARG A 203 -14.70 5.40 15.24
C ARG A 203 -14.14 6.55 14.43
N GLY A 204 -15.03 7.45 14.02
CA GLY A 204 -14.65 8.81 13.65
C GLY A 204 -14.28 9.62 14.91
N PHE A 205 -13.59 10.74 14.72
CA PHE A 205 -13.17 11.59 15.83
C PHE A 205 -14.17 12.67 16.15
N ALA A 206 -14.78 12.55 17.33
CA ALA A 206 -15.52 13.64 17.94
C ALA A 206 -14.57 14.82 18.28
N GLY A 207 -15.06 16.06 18.13
CA GLY A 207 -14.36 17.28 18.56
C GLY A 207 -13.23 17.78 17.63
N ARG A 208 -13.12 17.27 16.39
CA ARG A 208 -12.08 17.67 15.43
C ARG A 208 -12.48 18.78 14.45
N PHE A 209 -13.71 19.19 14.47
CA PHE A 209 -14.09 20.37 13.70
C PHE A 209 -13.44 21.62 14.30
N LYS A 210 -12.69 22.37 13.48
CA LYS A 210 -12.21 23.69 13.87
C LYS A 210 -13.42 24.59 14.09
N ARG A 211 -13.45 25.25 15.24
CA ARG A 211 -14.40 26.31 15.54
C ARG A 211 -13.97 27.61 14.86
#